data_82ab6a5d33e47a514826d248b9a0b185
#
_entry.id   82ab6a5d33e47a514826d248b9a0b185
#
_cell.length_a   1.000
_cell.length_b   1.000
_cell.length_c   1.000
_cell.angle_alpha   90.00
_cell.angle_beta   90.00
_cell.angle_gamma   90.00
#
_symmetry.space_group_name_H-M   'P 1'
#
loop_
_entity.id
_entity.type
_entity.pdbx_description
1 polymer ?
#
loop_
_entity_poly.entity_id
_entity_poly.type
_entity_poly.pdbx_seq_one_letter_code
_entity_poly.pdbx_strand_id
1 'polypeptide(L)'
;LINLDNLPIPARHLVNMEGYFDIGAFHSAKSRSNRVLNIMCSRGCPEKCTFCTTPQMWGSNVRWRKIDDIMLEIKNGVKDFDIGEIQFEDDTITARKKNLIELCNGLEKIGLPWCTPNGIKTNYHLANQPDMFRAMHESGCYQVTLACESGVQRVLDHVVNKRLKVDQIKPAIENAKKAGMLVHTFWILGYPGETFEEINK
;
A
#
# COMPACT_ATOMS: atom_id res chain seq x y z
N LEU A 1 -1.99 -12.32 -19.78
CA LEU A 1 -1.55 -11.29 -18.82
C LEU A 1 -0.06 -11.02 -19.03
N ILE A 2 0.31 -9.74 -19.22
CA ILE A 2 1.70 -9.32 -19.48
C ILE A 2 2.57 -9.63 -18.26
N ASN A 3 3.76 -10.21 -18.47
CA ASN A 3 4.79 -10.28 -17.44
C ASN A 3 5.29 -8.86 -17.15
N LEU A 4 5.24 -8.44 -15.87
CA LEU A 4 5.62 -7.08 -15.47
C LEU A 4 7.11 -6.79 -15.67
N ASP A 5 7.95 -7.82 -15.67
CA ASP A 5 9.40 -7.69 -15.94
C ASP A 5 9.71 -7.28 -17.38
N ASN A 6 8.74 -7.41 -18.30
CA ASN A 6 8.91 -6.96 -19.69
C ASN A 6 8.53 -5.47 -19.87
N LEU A 7 8.05 -4.81 -18.82
CA LEU A 7 7.72 -3.39 -18.88
C LEU A 7 9.00 -2.57 -18.59
N PRO A 8 9.27 -1.53 -19.39
CA PRO A 8 10.38 -0.63 -19.12
C PRO A 8 10.14 0.16 -17.82
N ILE A 9 11.22 0.62 -17.21
CA ILE A 9 11.15 1.62 -16.14
C ILE A 9 10.50 2.88 -16.71
N PRO A 10 9.57 3.54 -15.96
CA PRO A 10 8.94 4.77 -16.41
C PRO A 10 9.94 5.84 -16.79
N ALA A 11 9.74 6.45 -17.96
CA ALA A 11 10.64 7.46 -18.53
C ALA A 11 10.43 8.84 -17.87
N ARG A 12 10.71 8.96 -16.59
CA ARG A 12 10.49 10.18 -15.79
C ARG A 12 11.25 11.40 -16.28
N HIS A 13 12.38 11.18 -17.00
CA HIS A 13 13.15 12.23 -17.64
C HIS A 13 12.42 12.95 -18.77
N LEU A 14 11.31 12.40 -19.26
CA LEU A 14 10.48 13.01 -20.31
C LEU A 14 9.37 13.91 -19.75
N VAL A 15 9.22 14.01 -18.43
CA VAL A 15 8.23 14.86 -17.76
C VAL A 15 8.90 15.86 -16.85
N ASN A 16 8.21 16.99 -16.56
CA ASN A 16 8.70 17.99 -15.63
C ASN A 16 8.54 17.51 -14.19
N MET A 17 9.49 16.71 -13.69
CA MET A 17 9.47 16.18 -12.32
C MET A 17 9.52 17.29 -11.27
N GLU A 18 10.26 18.37 -11.50
CA GLU A 18 10.30 19.52 -10.58
C GLU A 18 8.90 20.15 -10.39
N GLY A 19 8.14 20.30 -11.46
CA GLY A 19 6.77 20.79 -11.38
C GLY A 19 5.85 19.89 -10.51
N TYR A 20 6.04 18.57 -10.53
CA TYR A 20 5.31 17.67 -9.63
C TYR A 20 5.72 17.86 -8.16
N PHE A 21 7.00 18.06 -7.90
CA PHE A 21 7.49 18.30 -6.53
C PHE A 21 7.03 19.64 -5.97
N ASP A 22 7.00 20.67 -6.81
CA ASP A 22 6.55 22.03 -6.43
C ASP A 22 5.06 22.09 -6.09
N ILE A 23 4.22 21.29 -6.77
CA ILE A 23 2.79 21.20 -6.46
C ILE A 23 2.58 20.63 -5.04
N GLY A 24 3.43 19.70 -4.59
CA GLY A 24 3.35 19.12 -3.25
C GLY A 24 2.08 18.30 -2.99
N ALA A 25 1.36 17.90 -4.03
CA ALA A 25 0.14 17.09 -3.94
C ALA A 25 0.51 15.60 -3.88
N PHE A 26 0.91 15.13 -2.71
CA PHE A 26 1.27 13.73 -2.50
C PHE A 26 0.05 12.91 -2.10
N HIS A 27 0.08 11.61 -2.43
CA HIS A 27 -0.98 10.69 -2.04
C HIS A 27 -1.02 10.49 -0.51
N SER A 28 0.14 10.39 0.14
CA SER A 28 0.20 10.37 1.60
C SER A 28 -0.10 11.74 2.21
N ALA A 29 -1.01 11.78 3.17
CA ALA A 29 -1.37 12.99 3.89
C ALA A 29 -0.23 13.56 4.78
N LYS A 30 0.84 12.81 5.00
CA LYS A 30 1.97 13.16 5.87
C LYS A 30 3.30 12.78 5.26
N SER A 31 3.54 13.21 4.01
CA SER A 31 4.86 13.06 3.39
C SER A 31 5.98 13.65 4.23
N ARG A 32 7.11 12.99 4.26
CA ARG A 32 8.33 13.41 4.94
C ARG A 32 9.29 14.16 4.04
N SER A 33 9.03 14.16 2.75
CA SER A 33 9.77 14.92 1.73
C SER A 33 8.81 15.52 0.73
N ASN A 34 9.21 16.61 0.09
CA ASN A 34 8.54 17.16 -1.08
C ASN A 34 9.02 16.54 -2.41
N ARG A 35 10.01 15.65 -2.34
CA ARG A 35 10.56 14.92 -3.49
C ARG A 35 10.21 13.45 -3.36
N VAL A 36 9.01 13.09 -3.83
CA VAL A 36 8.40 11.78 -3.66
C VAL A 36 8.50 10.96 -4.95
N LEU A 37 8.94 9.72 -4.83
CA LEU A 37 8.88 8.72 -5.89
C LEU A 37 7.65 7.83 -5.71
N ASN A 38 6.67 7.98 -6.59
CA ASN A 38 5.56 7.03 -6.68
C ASN A 38 5.99 5.82 -7.51
N ILE A 39 5.78 4.61 -6.97
CA ILE A 39 6.22 3.36 -7.60
C ILE A 39 5.21 2.24 -7.36
N MET A 40 5.07 1.34 -8.33
CA MET A 40 4.31 0.10 -8.22
C MET A 40 5.24 -1.09 -8.34
N CYS A 41 5.23 -1.95 -7.32
CA CYS A 41 5.96 -3.22 -7.31
C CYS A 41 5.15 -4.35 -7.92
N SER A 42 3.83 -4.28 -7.79
CA SER A 42 2.91 -5.34 -8.20
C SER A 42 1.64 -4.78 -8.84
N ARG A 43 0.92 -5.63 -9.55
CA ARG A 43 -0.42 -5.35 -10.09
C ARG A 43 -1.33 -6.53 -9.84
N GLY A 44 -2.60 -6.21 -9.50
CA GLY A 44 -3.66 -7.17 -9.24
C GLY A 44 -3.97 -7.34 -7.76
N CYS A 45 -5.20 -7.72 -7.46
CA CYS A 45 -5.69 -7.95 -6.12
C CYS A 45 -6.58 -9.20 -6.08
N PRO A 46 -6.36 -10.15 -5.15
CA PRO A 46 -7.13 -11.38 -5.08
C PRO A 46 -8.52 -11.22 -4.45
N GLU A 47 -8.83 -10.00 -4.01
CA GLU A 47 -10.11 -9.69 -3.39
C GLU A 47 -11.18 -9.41 -4.44
N LYS A 48 -12.45 -9.50 -4.01
CA LYS A 48 -13.62 -9.30 -4.86
C LYS A 48 -14.55 -8.22 -4.28
N CYS A 49 -13.96 -7.16 -3.73
CA CYS A 49 -14.74 -6.05 -3.15
C CYS A 49 -15.66 -5.46 -4.23
N THR A 50 -16.93 -5.32 -3.92
CA THR A 50 -18.00 -4.94 -4.87
C THR A 50 -17.82 -3.56 -5.50
N PHE A 51 -17.18 -2.65 -4.78
CA PHE A 51 -16.93 -1.27 -5.24
C PHE A 51 -15.61 -1.12 -6.01
N CYS A 52 -14.72 -2.14 -5.99
CA CYS A 52 -13.36 -2.02 -6.48
C CYS A 52 -13.20 -2.48 -7.92
N THR A 53 -12.57 -1.67 -8.75
CA THR A 53 -12.29 -1.96 -10.16
C THR A 53 -10.96 -2.66 -10.40
N THR A 54 -10.08 -2.76 -9.41
CA THR A 54 -8.74 -3.36 -9.53
C THR A 54 -8.73 -4.74 -10.19
N PRO A 55 -9.62 -5.71 -9.80
CA PRO A 55 -9.65 -7.02 -10.44
C PRO A 55 -10.04 -6.97 -11.93
N GLN A 56 -10.82 -5.96 -12.34
CA GLN A 56 -11.19 -5.75 -13.73
C GLN A 56 -10.06 -5.16 -14.56
N MET A 57 -9.27 -4.24 -13.97
CA MET A 57 -8.13 -3.59 -14.63
C MET A 57 -6.89 -4.49 -14.70
N TRP A 58 -6.53 -5.12 -13.60
CA TRP A 58 -5.25 -5.83 -13.44
C TRP A 58 -5.38 -7.34 -13.31
N GLY A 59 -6.61 -7.85 -13.10
CA GLY A 59 -6.89 -9.25 -12.77
C GLY A 59 -6.72 -9.57 -11.28
N SER A 60 -7.19 -10.77 -10.90
CA SER A 60 -7.15 -11.25 -9.51
C SER A 60 -5.79 -11.87 -9.13
N ASN A 61 -4.91 -12.14 -10.08
CA ASN A 61 -3.58 -12.66 -9.83
C ASN A 61 -2.62 -11.52 -9.53
N VAL A 62 -2.05 -11.52 -8.33
CA VAL A 62 -1.00 -10.55 -7.97
C VAL A 62 0.30 -10.93 -8.67
N ARG A 63 0.76 -10.07 -9.56
CA ARG A 63 2.02 -10.20 -10.30
C ARG A 63 3.00 -9.18 -9.76
N TRP A 64 4.18 -9.63 -9.39
CA TRP A 64 5.26 -8.78 -8.91
C TRP A 64 6.29 -8.56 -10.02
N ARG A 65 6.90 -7.40 -10.00
CA ARG A 65 8.15 -7.11 -10.72
C ARG A 65 9.32 -7.76 -9.95
N LYS A 66 10.43 -8.01 -10.63
CA LYS A 66 11.66 -8.40 -9.96
C LYS A 66 12.09 -7.34 -8.97
N ILE A 67 12.52 -7.76 -7.80
CA ILE A 67 12.97 -6.83 -6.75
C ILE A 67 14.17 -6.01 -7.23
N ASP A 68 15.10 -6.62 -7.98
CA ASP A 68 16.26 -5.90 -8.52
C ASP A 68 15.86 -4.75 -9.46
N ASP A 69 14.83 -4.94 -10.30
CA ASP A 69 14.32 -3.90 -11.20
C ASP A 69 13.64 -2.76 -10.43
N ILE A 70 12.92 -3.09 -9.35
CA ILE A 70 12.33 -2.12 -8.44
C ILE A 70 13.43 -1.30 -7.75
N MET A 71 14.45 -1.98 -7.23
CA MET A 71 15.57 -1.33 -6.56
C MET A 71 16.40 -0.46 -7.51
N LEU A 72 16.55 -0.88 -8.78
CA LEU A 72 17.20 -0.07 -9.81
C LEU A 72 16.40 1.20 -10.10
N GLU A 73 15.08 1.10 -10.23
CA GLU A 73 14.20 2.26 -10.44
C GLU A 73 14.30 3.26 -9.29
N ILE A 74 14.33 2.79 -8.03
CA ILE A 74 14.48 3.63 -6.86
C ILE A 74 15.86 4.34 -6.87
N LYS A 75 16.93 3.60 -7.13
CA LYS A 75 18.31 4.17 -7.20
C LYS A 75 18.42 5.23 -8.29
N ASN A 76 17.82 4.99 -9.45
CA ASN A 76 17.77 5.98 -10.53
C ASN A 76 16.96 7.21 -10.09
N GLY A 77 15.83 7.04 -9.43
CA GLY A 77 15.04 8.15 -8.89
C GLY A 77 15.84 9.00 -7.91
N VAL A 78 16.54 8.37 -6.97
CA VAL A 78 17.40 9.09 -6.01
C VAL A 78 18.51 9.85 -6.73
N LYS A 79 19.21 9.20 -7.67
CA LYS A 79 20.32 9.79 -8.41
C LYS A 79 19.90 10.96 -9.31
N ASP A 80 18.81 10.77 -10.05
CA ASP A 80 18.44 11.66 -11.16
C ASP A 80 17.51 12.80 -10.68
N PHE A 81 16.78 12.60 -9.58
CA PHE A 81 15.75 13.53 -9.09
C PHE A 81 15.87 13.86 -7.60
N ASP A 82 16.92 13.45 -6.91
CA ASP A 82 17.14 13.71 -5.49
C ASP A 82 15.92 13.33 -4.61
N ILE A 83 15.37 12.13 -4.86
CA ILE A 83 14.19 11.63 -4.15
C ILE A 83 14.49 11.45 -2.66
N GLY A 84 13.63 11.99 -1.81
CA GLY A 84 13.72 11.89 -0.36
C GLY A 84 12.68 10.98 0.30
N GLU A 85 11.71 10.47 -0.46
CA GLU A 85 10.65 9.57 0.03
C GLU A 85 10.13 8.68 -1.08
N ILE A 86 9.68 7.45 -0.73
CA ILE A 86 9.05 6.51 -1.64
C ILE A 86 7.60 6.27 -1.20
N GLN A 87 6.65 6.35 -2.14
CA GLN A 87 5.26 5.97 -1.92
C GLN A 87 4.90 4.80 -2.83
N PHE A 88 4.51 3.67 -2.22
CA PHE A 88 4.11 2.48 -2.96
C PHE A 88 2.62 2.51 -3.27
N GLU A 89 2.29 2.57 -4.57
CA GLU A 89 0.93 2.69 -5.10
C GLU A 89 0.30 1.34 -5.46
N ASP A 90 0.81 0.27 -4.87
CA ASP A 90 0.31 -1.09 -5.09
C ASP A 90 -1.11 -1.26 -4.55
N ASP A 91 -1.95 -1.99 -5.26
CA ASP A 91 -3.30 -2.35 -4.77
C ASP A 91 -3.26 -3.19 -3.48
N THR A 92 -2.23 -3.99 -3.31
CA THR A 92 -2.01 -4.80 -2.09
C THR A 92 -0.57 -5.32 -2.01
N ILE A 93 0.35 -4.47 -1.61
CA ILE A 93 1.78 -4.81 -1.48
C ILE A 93 2.04 -5.97 -0.50
N THR A 94 1.13 -6.17 0.46
CA THR A 94 1.21 -7.23 1.48
C THR A 94 0.70 -8.59 0.99
N ALA A 95 0.25 -8.72 -0.26
CA ALA A 95 -0.35 -9.96 -0.77
C ALA A 95 0.61 -11.15 -0.81
N ARG A 96 1.92 -10.90 -0.92
CA ARG A 96 2.96 -11.93 -0.92
C ARG A 96 4.05 -11.58 0.09
N LYS A 97 3.99 -12.19 1.27
CA LYS A 97 4.94 -11.95 2.38
C LYS A 97 6.41 -12.06 1.95
N LYS A 98 6.76 -13.11 1.18
CA LYS A 98 8.14 -13.32 0.71
C LYS A 98 8.66 -12.12 -0.08
N ASN A 99 7.89 -11.65 -1.07
CA ASN A 99 8.28 -10.51 -1.90
C ASN A 99 8.37 -9.21 -1.09
N LEU A 100 7.45 -9.00 -0.14
CA LEU A 100 7.48 -7.83 0.73
C LEU A 100 8.75 -7.82 1.60
N ILE A 101 9.11 -8.93 2.22
CA ILE A 101 10.32 -9.02 3.05
C ILE A 101 11.59 -8.80 2.20
N GLU A 102 11.64 -9.37 1.00
CA GLU A 102 12.75 -9.15 0.06
C GLU A 102 12.86 -7.67 -0.36
N LEU A 103 11.73 -7.00 -0.61
CA LEU A 103 11.67 -5.57 -0.87
C LEU A 103 12.18 -4.77 0.35
N CYS A 104 11.72 -5.10 1.58
CA CYS A 104 12.18 -4.45 2.81
C CYS A 104 13.70 -4.55 2.97
N ASN A 105 14.30 -5.72 2.73
CA ASN A 105 15.76 -5.91 2.78
C ASN A 105 16.52 -5.04 1.76
N GLY A 106 15.89 -4.73 0.63
CA GLY A 106 16.44 -3.80 -0.36
C GLY A 106 16.33 -2.35 0.09
N LEU A 107 15.16 -1.95 0.62
CA LEU A 107 14.86 -0.59 1.06
C LEU A 107 15.68 -0.17 2.28
N GLU A 108 15.96 -1.08 3.21
CA GLU A 108 16.84 -0.84 4.35
C GLU A 108 18.21 -0.30 3.90
N LYS A 109 18.77 -0.85 2.80
CA LYS A 109 20.05 -0.42 2.22
C LYS A 109 19.98 0.95 1.54
N ILE A 110 18.80 1.38 1.13
CA ILE A 110 18.57 2.72 0.55
C ILE A 110 18.46 3.76 1.66
N GLY A 111 17.83 3.42 2.80
CA GLY A 111 17.69 4.29 3.95
C GLY A 111 16.71 5.45 3.81
N LEU A 112 15.82 5.42 2.81
CA LEU A 112 14.79 6.43 2.62
C LEU A 112 13.49 6.07 3.36
N PRO A 113 12.76 7.06 3.89
CA PRO A 113 11.42 6.83 4.39
C PRO A 113 10.48 6.39 3.25
N TRP A 114 9.54 5.51 3.58
CA TRP A 114 8.53 5.07 2.64
C TRP A 114 7.18 4.81 3.31
N CYS A 115 6.11 4.78 2.52
CA CYS A 115 4.77 4.49 3.02
C CYS A 115 3.89 3.78 1.98
N THR A 116 2.70 3.33 2.42
CA THR A 116 1.68 2.68 1.58
C THR A 116 0.39 3.50 1.60
N PRO A 117 0.31 4.62 0.84
CA PRO A 117 -0.84 5.51 0.90
C PRO A 117 -2.11 4.90 0.31
N ASN A 118 -1.97 4.04 -0.70
CA ASN A 118 -3.09 3.41 -1.43
C ASN A 118 -3.87 2.37 -0.61
N GLY A 119 -3.38 2.03 0.57
CA GLY A 119 -4.01 1.07 1.46
C GLY A 119 -3.51 -0.36 1.28
N ILE A 120 -3.34 -1.03 2.41
CA ILE A 120 -3.05 -2.46 2.46
C ILE A 120 -4.25 -3.19 3.06
N LYS A 121 -4.45 -4.44 2.64
CA LYS A 121 -5.53 -5.24 3.19
C LYS A 121 -5.28 -5.54 4.66
N THR A 122 -6.20 -5.13 5.51
CA THR A 122 -6.28 -5.55 6.90
C THR A 122 -6.81 -6.99 6.92
N ASN A 123 -5.96 -7.97 7.19
CA ASN A 123 -6.34 -9.37 7.14
C ASN A 123 -5.71 -10.16 8.30
N TYR A 124 -6.00 -11.46 8.34
CA TYR A 124 -5.46 -12.38 9.33
C TYR A 124 -3.93 -12.27 9.51
N HIS A 125 -3.18 -12.13 8.41
CA HIS A 125 -1.73 -12.04 8.48
C HIS A 125 -1.26 -10.80 9.23
N LEU A 126 -1.83 -9.64 8.95
CA LEU A 126 -1.47 -8.40 9.64
C LEU A 126 -1.92 -8.38 11.09
N ALA A 127 -3.08 -8.97 11.39
CA ALA A 127 -3.58 -9.08 12.75
C ALA A 127 -2.74 -10.04 13.62
N ASN A 128 -2.21 -11.13 13.03
CA ASN A 128 -1.58 -12.22 13.76
C ASN A 128 -0.08 -12.41 13.48
N GLN A 129 0.50 -11.64 12.57
CA GLN A 129 1.93 -11.71 12.22
C GLN A 129 2.60 -10.33 12.32
N PRO A 130 2.89 -9.87 13.54
CA PRO A 130 3.52 -8.55 13.77
C PRO A 130 4.90 -8.40 13.11
N ASP A 131 5.54 -9.53 12.76
CA ASP A 131 6.85 -9.53 12.09
C ASP A 131 6.86 -8.79 10.75
N MET A 132 5.74 -8.80 10.03
CA MET A 132 5.62 -8.04 8.77
C MET A 132 5.74 -6.54 9.02
N PHE A 133 5.02 -6.02 10.01
CA PHE A 133 5.08 -4.61 10.36
C PHE A 133 6.45 -4.21 10.89
N ARG A 134 7.10 -5.09 11.66
CA ARG A 134 8.46 -4.86 12.13
C ARG A 134 9.43 -4.74 10.96
N ALA A 135 9.44 -5.70 10.04
CA ALA A 135 10.29 -5.66 8.85
C ALA A 135 10.03 -4.41 7.98
N MET A 136 8.76 -4.02 7.83
CA MET A 136 8.41 -2.78 7.13
C MET A 136 9.01 -1.57 7.84
N HIS A 137 8.83 -1.46 9.16
CA HIS A 137 9.35 -0.33 9.94
C HIS A 137 10.88 -0.26 9.93
N GLU A 138 11.56 -1.38 10.15
CA GLU A 138 13.03 -1.47 10.13
C GLU A 138 13.62 -1.05 8.78
N SER A 139 12.88 -1.27 7.69
CA SER A 139 13.26 -0.83 6.33
C SER A 139 12.87 0.61 5.99
N GLY A 140 12.37 1.38 6.96
CA GLY A 140 12.02 2.80 6.77
C GLY A 140 10.54 3.12 6.56
N CYS A 141 9.63 2.11 6.65
CA CYS A 141 8.20 2.38 6.57
C CYS A 141 7.74 3.17 7.79
N TYR A 142 7.35 4.42 7.58
CA TYR A 142 6.89 5.28 8.68
C TYR A 142 5.37 5.29 8.82
N GLN A 143 4.63 4.91 7.78
CA GLN A 143 3.16 4.96 7.73
C GLN A 143 2.58 3.84 6.89
N VAL A 144 1.52 3.24 7.40
CA VAL A 144 0.66 2.32 6.65
C VAL A 144 -0.78 2.82 6.65
N THR A 145 -1.46 2.59 5.53
CA THR A 145 -2.91 2.80 5.43
C THR A 145 -3.60 1.43 5.45
N LEU A 146 -4.52 1.21 6.38
CA LEU A 146 -5.27 -0.03 6.51
C LEU A 146 -6.67 0.15 5.92
N ALA A 147 -7.01 -0.68 4.94
CA ALA A 147 -8.31 -0.65 4.28
C ALA A 147 -9.34 -1.43 5.12
N CYS A 148 -9.99 -0.77 6.05
CA CYS A 148 -10.97 -1.35 7.00
C CYS A 148 -12.38 -1.40 6.40
N GLU A 149 -12.78 -0.39 5.68
CA GLU A 149 -14.05 -0.17 4.96
C GLU A 149 -15.28 -0.03 5.85
N SER A 150 -15.54 -0.95 6.79
CA SER A 150 -16.67 -0.89 7.73
C SER A 150 -16.36 -1.56 9.06
N GLY A 151 -16.95 -1.03 10.14
CA GLY A 151 -16.93 -1.65 11.48
C GLY A 151 -18.00 -2.73 11.67
N VAL A 152 -18.79 -3.03 10.64
CA VAL A 152 -19.92 -3.95 10.72
C VAL A 152 -19.67 -5.20 9.86
N GLN A 153 -19.67 -6.37 10.51
CA GLN A 153 -19.37 -7.64 9.82
C GLN A 153 -20.34 -7.94 8.67
N ARG A 154 -21.64 -7.66 8.85
CA ARG A 154 -22.65 -7.83 7.80
C ARG A 154 -22.30 -7.01 6.55
N VAL A 155 -21.86 -5.76 6.74
CA VAL A 155 -21.48 -4.87 5.63
C VAL A 155 -20.25 -5.43 4.92
N LEU A 156 -19.22 -5.85 5.66
CA LEU A 156 -18.02 -6.45 5.08
C LEU A 156 -18.32 -7.74 4.30
N ASP A 157 -19.17 -8.62 4.83
CA ASP A 157 -19.45 -9.93 4.24
C ASP A 157 -20.44 -9.83 3.06
N HIS A 158 -21.51 -9.05 3.20
CA HIS A 158 -22.65 -9.10 2.27
C HIS A 158 -22.78 -7.88 1.35
N VAL A 159 -22.21 -6.73 1.74
CA VAL A 159 -22.26 -5.52 0.92
C VAL A 159 -20.94 -5.32 0.19
N VAL A 160 -19.84 -5.32 0.93
CA VAL A 160 -18.48 -5.10 0.39
C VAL A 160 -17.89 -6.36 -0.22
N ASN A 161 -18.28 -7.54 0.24
CA ASN A 161 -17.67 -8.82 -0.11
C ASN A 161 -16.15 -8.84 0.14
N LYS A 162 -15.74 -8.33 1.30
CA LYS A 162 -14.33 -8.26 1.71
C LYS A 162 -14.05 -9.37 2.72
N ARG A 163 -13.06 -10.20 2.44
CA ARG A 163 -12.62 -11.26 3.37
C ARG A 163 -11.82 -10.68 4.53
N LEU A 164 -12.51 -9.92 5.39
CA LEU A 164 -11.98 -9.27 6.58
C LEU A 164 -12.97 -9.50 7.73
N LYS A 165 -12.46 -9.90 8.89
CA LYS A 165 -13.25 -9.95 10.12
C LYS A 165 -13.01 -8.68 10.93
N VAL A 166 -14.10 -8.11 11.47
CA VAL A 166 -14.04 -6.85 12.25
C VAL A 166 -13.06 -6.97 13.43
N ASP A 167 -13.01 -8.13 14.09
CA ASP A 167 -12.09 -8.40 15.20
C ASP A 167 -10.60 -8.41 14.81
N GLN A 168 -10.27 -8.48 13.51
CA GLN A 168 -8.90 -8.38 13.01
C GLN A 168 -8.40 -6.94 12.85
N ILE A 169 -9.31 -5.97 12.80
CA ILE A 169 -8.96 -4.56 12.55
C ILE A 169 -8.12 -3.99 13.69
N LYS A 170 -8.62 -4.09 14.92
CA LYS A 170 -7.93 -3.55 16.10
C LYS A 170 -6.55 -4.18 16.31
N PRO A 171 -6.38 -5.51 16.29
CA PRO A 171 -5.05 -6.14 16.40
C PRO A 171 -4.08 -5.69 15.30
N ALA A 172 -4.54 -5.52 14.05
CA ALA A 172 -3.68 -5.04 12.96
C ALA A 172 -3.19 -3.60 13.22
N ILE A 173 -4.08 -2.70 13.67
CA ILE A 173 -3.75 -1.32 14.05
C ILE A 173 -2.72 -1.32 15.19
N GLU A 174 -2.97 -2.12 16.24
CA GLU A 174 -2.08 -2.21 17.40
C GLU A 174 -0.69 -2.75 17.03
N ASN A 175 -0.62 -3.75 16.17
CA ASN A 175 0.64 -4.32 15.70
C ASN A 175 1.46 -3.30 14.89
N ALA A 176 0.81 -2.53 14.01
CA ALA A 176 1.48 -1.47 13.26
C ALA A 176 1.98 -0.35 14.19
N LYS A 177 1.17 0.07 15.16
CA LYS A 177 1.57 1.08 16.17
C LYS A 177 2.70 0.58 17.06
N LYS A 178 2.66 -0.68 17.51
CA LYS A 178 3.75 -1.30 18.31
C LYS A 178 5.05 -1.39 17.55
N ALA A 179 4.99 -1.54 16.22
CA ALA A 179 6.18 -1.48 15.36
C ALA A 179 6.72 -0.05 15.15
N GLY A 180 6.05 1.00 15.65
CA GLY A 180 6.49 2.39 15.54
C GLY A 180 5.92 3.16 14.34
N MET A 181 4.96 2.60 13.61
CA MET A 181 4.39 3.24 12.43
C MET A 181 3.18 4.12 12.75
N LEU A 182 3.00 5.17 11.95
CA LEU A 182 1.73 5.88 11.84
C LEU A 182 0.71 5.00 11.12
N VAL A 183 -0.53 5.01 11.58
CA VAL A 183 -1.60 4.23 10.99
C VAL A 183 -2.71 5.14 10.52
N HIS A 184 -2.99 5.09 9.22
CA HIS A 184 -4.21 5.61 8.63
C HIS A 184 -5.18 4.47 8.40
N THR A 185 -6.48 4.76 8.37
CA THR A 185 -7.52 3.78 8.09
C THR A 185 -8.52 4.35 7.10
N PHE A 186 -8.90 3.53 6.10
CA PHE A 186 -9.99 3.87 5.19
C PHE A 186 -11.30 3.31 5.71
N TRP A 187 -12.32 4.17 5.74
CA TRP A 187 -13.69 3.85 6.08
C TRP A 187 -14.60 4.44 5.02
N ILE A 188 -15.54 3.66 4.54
CA ILE A 188 -16.55 4.09 3.58
C ILE A 188 -17.91 4.08 4.30
N LEU A 189 -18.60 5.19 4.26
CA LEU A 189 -19.91 5.37 4.88
C LEU A 189 -20.99 5.45 3.81
N GLY A 190 -22.17 4.88 4.08
CA GLY A 190 -23.32 4.97 3.19
C GLY A 190 -23.30 3.92 2.07
N TYR A 191 -22.81 2.73 2.33
CA TYR A 191 -22.98 1.61 1.42
C TYR A 191 -24.47 1.31 1.15
N PRO A 192 -24.85 0.88 -0.04
CA PRO A 192 -26.23 0.47 -0.33
C PRO A 192 -26.76 -0.53 0.70
N GLY A 193 -27.86 -0.20 1.37
CA GLY A 193 -28.46 -1.03 2.41
C GLY A 193 -27.76 -1.01 3.77
N GLU A 194 -26.81 -0.11 3.98
CA GLU A 194 -26.24 0.19 5.31
C GLU A 194 -27.23 1.05 6.10
N THR A 195 -27.45 0.74 7.38
CA THR A 195 -28.33 1.52 8.26
C THR A 195 -27.56 2.63 8.96
N PHE A 196 -28.28 3.61 9.49
CA PHE A 196 -27.69 4.70 10.24
C PHE A 196 -27.00 4.21 11.54
N GLU A 197 -27.58 3.18 12.19
CA GLU A 197 -26.97 2.54 13.37
C GLU A 197 -25.67 1.80 13.01
N GLU A 198 -25.57 1.25 11.80
CA GLU A 198 -24.35 0.59 11.32
C GLU A 198 -23.25 1.61 10.99
N ILE A 199 -23.60 2.75 10.43
CA ILE A 199 -22.66 3.85 10.14
C ILE A 199 -22.00 4.39 11.42
N ASN A 200 -22.75 4.37 12.55
CA ASN A 200 -22.27 4.89 13.84
C ASN A 200 -21.46 3.87 14.67
N LYS A 201 -21.20 2.69 14.16
CA LYS A 201 -20.37 1.67 14.81
C LYS A 201 -18.93 1.76 14.39
#